data_5e0b3b8b46b6a4db1406916dcbf503e4
#
_entry.id   5e0b3b8b46b6a4db1406916dcbf503e4
#
_cell.length_a   1.000
_cell.length_b   1.000
_cell.length_c   1.000
_cell.angle_alpha   90.00
_cell.angle_beta   90.00
_cell.angle_gamma   90.00
#
_symmetry.space_group_name_H-M   'P 1'
#
loop_
_entity.id
_entity.type
_entity.pdbx_description
1 polymer ?
#
loop_
_entity_poly.entity_id
_entity_poly.type
_entity_poly.pdbx_seq_one_letter_code
_entity_poly.pdbx_strand_id
1 'polypeptide(L)'
;MLVIYFIAHSEWILQRSRADMARSLKSDFKIVSICPVSEYEANLKDAYYESINWNIDRTKLLDIKGILKLRKIIKNFNSGDIVHIFTIKSLYLFIFSSLFFKKDFKVIVSITGLGYLFADTILAKILRNITRPLIRVRINSSIDYLIFQNRDNFQKFVDYSNYKNNSQIISGSGLNTTEFNTKNTFNENIKVIFVGRLMREKGIYEYLDIANRFRDNENLTFFIAGKPDFGNKSSISEREFHELQNNKNISYLGEIDVQKELANYDLLLQPSYHEGFSRILIESIYAGVYCLANNIYGMKEIIEKSNFGILINNNDVKEFEIEINNFMENKKNITFDSARNIIKTNYSLEAISQQFKELYYELTE
;
A
#
# COMPACT_ATOMS: atom_id res chain seq x y z
N MET A 1 -12.25 -4.18 27.79
CA MET A 1 -11.36 -3.80 26.70
C MET A 1 -12.19 -3.79 25.43
N LEU A 2 -12.19 -2.70 24.67
CA LEU A 2 -12.93 -2.54 23.43
C LEU A 2 -12.50 -3.57 22.40
N VAL A 3 -13.46 -4.19 21.72
CA VAL A 3 -13.18 -5.18 20.66
C VAL A 3 -13.21 -4.49 19.29
N ILE A 4 -12.15 -4.71 18.51
CA ILE A 4 -12.03 -4.20 17.15
C ILE A 4 -11.86 -5.37 16.19
N TYR A 5 -12.76 -5.51 15.24
CA TYR A 5 -12.70 -6.54 14.20
C TYR A 5 -12.04 -6.01 12.94
N PHE A 6 -10.87 -6.53 12.59
CA PHE A 6 -10.18 -6.23 11.35
C PHE A 6 -10.65 -7.18 10.25
N ILE A 7 -11.35 -6.68 9.25
CA ILE A 7 -11.92 -7.48 8.15
C ILE A 7 -11.16 -7.22 6.85
N ALA A 8 -10.63 -8.27 6.25
CA ALA A 8 -10.01 -8.20 4.93
C ALA A 8 -10.33 -9.43 4.07
N HIS A 9 -10.48 -9.23 2.76
CA HIS A 9 -10.73 -10.32 1.80
C HIS A 9 -9.48 -11.18 1.51
N SER A 10 -8.35 -10.86 2.10
CA SER A 10 -7.08 -11.57 1.95
C SER A 10 -6.29 -11.51 3.25
N GLU A 11 -5.79 -12.65 3.69
CA GLU A 11 -4.88 -12.78 4.82
C GLU A 11 -3.64 -11.89 4.66
N TRP A 12 -3.06 -11.83 3.46
CA TRP A 12 -1.90 -11.02 3.14
C TRP A 12 -2.03 -9.54 3.55
N ILE A 13 -3.25 -8.96 3.44
CA ILE A 13 -3.53 -7.58 3.84
C ILE A 13 -3.35 -7.40 5.34
N LEU A 14 -3.88 -8.33 6.14
CA LEU A 14 -3.78 -8.26 7.59
C LEU A 14 -2.37 -8.60 8.07
N GLN A 15 -1.70 -9.55 7.43
CA GLN A 15 -0.38 -10.00 7.80
C GLN A 15 0.71 -8.96 7.47
N ARG A 16 0.76 -8.49 6.22
CA ARG A 16 1.85 -7.62 5.74
C ARG A 16 1.66 -6.14 6.08
N SER A 17 0.41 -5.68 6.12
CA SER A 17 0.13 -4.24 6.22
C SER A 17 -0.50 -3.84 7.54
N ARG A 18 -1.03 -4.76 8.32
CA ARG A 18 -1.81 -4.44 9.53
C ARG A 18 -1.38 -5.20 10.78
N ALA A 19 -0.53 -6.22 10.65
CA ALA A 19 -0.06 -6.98 11.81
C ALA A 19 0.72 -6.10 12.79
N ASP A 20 1.65 -5.28 12.30
CA ASP A 20 2.44 -4.40 13.15
C ASP A 20 1.56 -3.37 13.87
N MET A 21 0.60 -2.78 13.16
CA MET A 21 -0.40 -1.89 13.77
C MET A 21 -1.24 -2.62 14.83
N ALA A 22 -1.66 -3.85 14.56
CA ALA A 22 -2.42 -4.64 15.53
C ALA A 22 -1.57 -4.93 16.79
N ARG A 23 -0.28 -5.27 16.62
CA ARG A 23 0.66 -5.46 17.75
C ARG A 23 0.81 -4.18 18.58
N SER A 24 0.98 -3.02 17.94
CA SER A 24 1.16 -1.74 18.64
C SER A 24 -0.08 -1.29 19.40
N LEU A 25 -1.27 -1.73 19.00
CA LEU A 25 -2.54 -1.37 19.62
C LEU A 25 -3.06 -2.43 20.62
N LYS A 26 -2.37 -3.54 20.78
CA LYS A 26 -2.81 -4.71 21.57
C LYS A 26 -2.96 -4.44 23.08
N SER A 27 -2.23 -3.43 23.60
CA SER A 27 -2.37 -2.99 24.99
C SER A 27 -3.67 -2.27 25.27
N ASP A 28 -4.24 -1.62 24.28
CA ASP A 28 -5.42 -0.76 24.41
C ASP A 28 -6.72 -1.45 23.95
N PHE A 29 -6.61 -2.34 22.94
CA PHE A 29 -7.76 -2.95 22.28
C PHE A 29 -7.61 -4.46 22.12
N LYS A 30 -8.75 -5.17 22.17
CA LYS A 30 -8.82 -6.58 21.75
C LYS A 30 -9.06 -6.64 20.26
N ILE A 31 -8.00 -6.89 19.46
CA ILE A 31 -8.11 -6.92 18.01
C ILE A 31 -8.30 -8.35 17.50
N VAL A 32 -9.38 -8.58 16.76
CA VAL A 32 -9.77 -9.86 16.17
C VAL A 32 -9.65 -9.77 14.66
N SER A 33 -8.93 -10.68 14.01
CA SER A 33 -8.85 -10.73 12.56
C SER A 33 -9.96 -11.56 11.93
N ILE A 34 -10.53 -11.11 10.81
CA ILE A 34 -11.54 -11.81 10.00
C ILE A 34 -11.06 -11.81 8.55
N CYS A 35 -10.49 -12.91 8.12
CA CYS A 35 -9.95 -13.08 6.77
C CYS A 35 -9.92 -14.57 6.38
N PRO A 36 -9.66 -14.90 5.10
CA PRO A 36 -9.29 -16.27 4.73
C PRO A 36 -8.02 -16.66 5.48
N VAL A 37 -8.03 -17.81 6.13
CA VAL A 37 -6.85 -18.36 6.82
C VAL A 37 -6.23 -19.41 5.92
N SER A 38 -4.94 -19.28 5.66
CA SER A 38 -4.12 -20.18 4.85
C SER A 38 -2.89 -20.68 5.63
N GLU A 39 -1.84 -21.02 4.93
CA GLU A 39 -0.58 -21.56 5.48
C GLU A 39 0.17 -20.59 6.43
N TYR A 40 -0.23 -19.31 6.47
CA TYR A 40 0.41 -18.25 7.27
C TYR A 40 -0.26 -17.98 8.63
N GLU A 41 -1.11 -18.89 9.11
CA GLU A 41 -1.86 -18.74 10.38
C GLU A 41 -0.99 -18.41 11.58
N ALA A 42 0.24 -18.91 11.62
CA ALA A 42 1.18 -18.68 12.71
C ALA A 42 1.50 -17.18 12.91
N ASN A 43 1.63 -16.41 11.83
CA ASN A 43 1.96 -14.99 11.88
C ASN A 43 0.78 -14.11 12.31
N LEU A 44 -0.45 -14.58 12.12
CA LEU A 44 -1.65 -13.89 12.60
C LEU A 44 -1.82 -14.07 14.11
N LYS A 45 -1.49 -15.23 14.67
CA LYS A 45 -1.66 -15.52 16.11
C LYS A 45 -0.86 -14.59 17.01
N ASP A 46 0.29 -14.15 16.56
CA ASP A 46 1.11 -13.19 17.32
C ASP A 46 0.54 -11.77 17.31
N ALA A 47 -0.02 -11.34 16.17
CA ALA A 47 -0.53 -9.98 15.98
C ALA A 47 -1.94 -9.78 16.54
N TYR A 48 -2.80 -10.81 16.48
CA TYR A 48 -4.22 -10.72 16.80
C TYR A 48 -4.57 -11.57 18.02
N TYR A 49 -5.58 -11.11 18.79
CA TYR A 49 -6.09 -11.86 19.93
C TYR A 49 -6.78 -13.16 19.48
N GLU A 50 -7.50 -13.11 18.36
CA GLU A 50 -8.21 -14.22 17.75
C GLU A 50 -8.26 -14.03 16.23
N SER A 51 -8.33 -15.13 15.49
CA SER A 51 -8.50 -15.13 14.03
C SER A 51 -9.72 -15.95 13.63
N ILE A 52 -10.69 -15.29 13.02
CA ILE A 52 -11.90 -15.91 12.50
C ILE A 52 -11.73 -16.18 11.01
N ASN A 53 -11.80 -17.43 10.62
CA ASN A 53 -11.66 -17.82 9.22
C ASN A 53 -12.90 -17.41 8.42
N TRP A 54 -12.72 -16.48 7.48
CA TRP A 54 -13.71 -16.05 6.52
C TRP A 54 -13.33 -16.50 5.11
N ASN A 55 -13.57 -17.78 4.82
CA ASN A 55 -13.30 -18.34 3.50
C ASN A 55 -14.13 -17.66 2.42
N ILE A 56 -13.44 -17.03 1.46
CA ILE A 56 -14.03 -16.40 0.29
C ILE A 56 -13.24 -16.75 -0.97
N ASP A 57 -13.95 -16.78 -2.10
CA ASP A 57 -13.32 -16.87 -3.41
C ASP A 57 -12.74 -15.50 -3.81
N ARG A 58 -11.40 -15.41 -3.82
CA ARG A 58 -10.68 -14.17 -4.10
C ARG A 58 -10.77 -13.73 -5.56
N THR A 59 -11.14 -14.62 -6.46
CA THR A 59 -11.26 -14.34 -7.90
C THR A 59 -12.60 -13.71 -8.25
N LYS A 60 -13.65 -13.97 -7.48
CA LYS A 60 -15.00 -13.42 -7.69
C LYS A 60 -15.14 -12.03 -7.09
N LEU A 61 -15.77 -11.12 -7.82
CA LEU A 61 -16.12 -9.79 -7.28
C LEU A 61 -17.15 -9.90 -6.14
N LEU A 62 -18.15 -10.75 -6.33
CA LEU A 62 -19.19 -11.07 -5.35
C LEU A 62 -19.20 -12.58 -5.12
N ASP A 63 -18.81 -13.00 -3.93
CA ASP A 63 -18.90 -14.38 -3.47
C ASP A 63 -20.08 -14.54 -2.52
N ILE A 64 -21.17 -15.13 -3.02
CA ILE A 64 -22.42 -15.34 -2.26
C ILE A 64 -22.18 -16.14 -0.99
N LYS A 65 -21.35 -17.20 -1.05
CA LYS A 65 -21.03 -18.01 0.13
C LYS A 65 -20.27 -17.20 1.16
N GLY A 66 -19.30 -16.40 0.72
CA GLY A 66 -18.55 -15.47 1.56
C GLY A 66 -19.45 -14.42 2.18
N ILE A 67 -20.40 -13.85 1.43
CA ILE A 67 -21.37 -12.86 1.92
C ILE A 67 -22.25 -13.48 3.04
N LEU A 68 -22.79 -14.69 2.82
CA LEU A 68 -23.63 -15.37 3.82
C LEU A 68 -22.83 -15.74 5.08
N LYS A 69 -21.57 -16.14 4.93
CA LYS A 69 -20.69 -16.43 6.07
C LYS A 69 -20.38 -15.17 6.86
N LEU A 70 -20.01 -14.06 6.19
CA LEU A 70 -19.77 -12.78 6.85
C LEU A 70 -21.03 -12.29 7.56
N ARG A 71 -22.21 -12.43 6.96
CA ARG A 71 -23.49 -12.10 7.60
C ARG A 71 -23.72 -12.87 8.92
N LYS A 72 -23.31 -14.13 9.00
CA LYS A 72 -23.41 -14.92 10.25
C LYS A 72 -22.42 -14.38 11.30
N ILE A 73 -21.23 -13.99 10.88
CA ILE A 73 -20.19 -13.45 11.77
C ILE A 73 -20.63 -12.11 12.35
N ILE A 74 -21.07 -11.16 11.52
CA ILE A 74 -21.44 -9.79 11.97
C ILE A 74 -22.68 -9.76 12.86
N LYS A 75 -23.54 -10.78 12.84
CA LYS A 75 -24.67 -10.88 13.74
C LYS A 75 -24.30 -11.12 15.20
N ASN A 76 -23.08 -11.57 15.45
CA ASN A 76 -22.56 -11.82 16.80
C ASN A 76 -21.77 -10.64 17.38
N PHE A 77 -21.67 -9.51 16.64
CA PHE A 77 -21.01 -8.32 17.14
C PHE A 77 -21.94 -7.58 18.12
N ASN A 78 -21.33 -6.99 19.13
CA ASN A 78 -22.05 -6.29 20.19
C ASN A 78 -22.14 -4.79 19.92
N SER A 79 -23.08 -4.15 20.62
CA SER A 79 -23.12 -2.69 20.70
C SER A 79 -21.81 -2.18 21.33
N GLY A 80 -21.22 -1.18 20.69
CA GLY A 80 -19.92 -0.64 21.09
C GLY A 80 -18.70 -1.28 20.42
N ASP A 81 -18.83 -2.43 19.75
CA ASP A 81 -17.73 -2.99 18.94
C ASP A 81 -17.41 -2.06 17.76
N ILE A 82 -16.15 -2.10 17.32
CA ILE A 82 -15.71 -1.43 16.10
C ILE A 82 -15.36 -2.47 15.03
N VAL A 83 -15.89 -2.27 13.85
CA VAL A 83 -15.57 -3.07 12.67
C VAL A 83 -14.72 -2.23 11.73
N HIS A 84 -13.46 -2.59 11.57
CA HIS A 84 -12.53 -1.91 10.67
C HIS A 84 -12.28 -2.77 9.42
N ILE A 85 -12.81 -2.33 8.31
CA ILE A 85 -12.75 -3.02 7.02
C ILE A 85 -11.59 -2.48 6.18
N PHE A 86 -10.79 -3.36 5.62
CA PHE A 86 -9.69 -2.98 4.74
C PHE A 86 -9.99 -3.37 3.30
N THR A 87 -9.80 -2.41 2.41
CA THR A 87 -9.98 -2.47 0.96
C THR A 87 -11.43 -2.34 0.47
N ILE A 88 -11.55 -1.87 -0.77
CA ILE A 88 -12.84 -1.65 -1.42
C ILE A 88 -13.61 -2.97 -1.67
N LYS A 89 -12.90 -4.08 -1.94
CA LYS A 89 -13.56 -5.40 -2.13
C LYS A 89 -14.22 -5.87 -0.84
N SER A 90 -13.54 -5.75 0.29
CA SER A 90 -14.09 -6.10 1.61
C SER A 90 -15.28 -5.22 1.97
N LEU A 91 -15.24 -3.92 1.64
CA LEU A 91 -16.37 -3.00 1.79
C LEU A 91 -17.61 -3.48 1.03
N TYR A 92 -17.46 -3.87 -0.25
CA TYR A 92 -18.61 -4.37 -1.02
C TYR A 92 -19.20 -5.63 -0.39
N LEU A 93 -18.37 -6.61 -0.05
CA LEU A 93 -18.82 -7.83 0.60
C LEU A 93 -19.53 -7.54 1.93
N PHE A 94 -19.05 -6.57 2.71
CA PHE A 94 -19.69 -6.13 3.94
C PHE A 94 -21.07 -5.48 3.68
N ILE A 95 -21.17 -4.56 2.72
CA ILE A 95 -22.44 -3.91 2.37
C ILE A 95 -23.48 -4.94 1.97
N PHE A 96 -23.11 -5.94 1.13
CA PHE A 96 -24.03 -7.04 0.76
C PHE A 96 -24.37 -7.93 1.95
N SER A 97 -23.43 -8.21 2.84
CA SER A 97 -23.66 -9.03 4.05
C SER A 97 -24.59 -8.33 5.06
N SER A 98 -24.54 -7.00 5.11
CA SER A 98 -25.34 -6.16 6.03
C SER A 98 -26.68 -5.71 5.44
N LEU A 99 -27.06 -6.14 4.22
CA LEU A 99 -28.38 -5.84 3.68
C LEU A 99 -29.49 -6.36 4.61
N PHE A 100 -30.46 -5.47 4.90
CA PHE A 100 -31.58 -5.74 5.81
C PHE A 100 -31.17 -6.09 7.26
N PHE A 101 -29.96 -5.69 7.67
CA PHE A 101 -29.47 -5.84 9.03
C PHE A 101 -29.29 -4.46 9.66
N LYS A 102 -29.91 -4.21 10.82
CA LYS A 102 -29.69 -3.00 11.59
C LYS A 102 -28.46 -3.23 12.46
N LYS A 103 -27.39 -2.47 12.19
CA LYS A 103 -26.15 -2.51 12.99
C LYS A 103 -26.31 -1.58 14.21
N ASP A 104 -25.72 -1.97 15.31
CA ASP A 104 -25.55 -1.17 16.53
C ASP A 104 -24.09 -1.00 16.94
N PHE A 105 -23.16 -1.38 16.04
CA PHE A 105 -21.71 -1.23 16.14
C PHE A 105 -21.20 -0.20 15.12
N LYS A 106 -20.03 0.34 15.35
CA LYS A 106 -19.39 1.33 14.45
C LYS A 106 -18.62 0.66 13.34
N VAL A 107 -18.62 1.24 12.14
CA VAL A 107 -17.94 0.70 10.96
C VAL A 107 -17.01 1.74 10.36
N ILE A 108 -15.72 1.41 10.34
CA ILE A 108 -14.64 2.15 9.69
C ILE A 108 -14.21 1.39 8.43
N VAL A 109 -13.89 2.11 7.37
CA VAL A 109 -13.33 1.49 6.16
C VAL A 109 -12.05 2.21 5.76
N SER A 110 -10.94 1.49 5.72
CA SER A 110 -9.68 1.96 5.11
C SER A 110 -9.59 1.54 3.66
N ILE A 111 -9.68 2.51 2.75
CA ILE A 111 -9.52 2.31 1.30
C ILE A 111 -8.06 2.59 0.93
N THR A 112 -7.26 1.53 0.84
CA THR A 112 -5.82 1.61 0.55
C THR A 112 -5.49 1.81 -0.93
N GLY A 113 -6.49 1.67 -1.79
CA GLY A 113 -6.45 1.89 -3.23
C GLY A 113 -7.80 1.55 -3.83
N LEU A 114 -8.12 2.18 -4.95
CA LEU A 114 -9.43 2.01 -5.59
C LEU A 114 -9.55 0.68 -6.37
N GLY A 115 -8.42 0.03 -6.65
CA GLY A 115 -8.36 -1.29 -7.26
C GLY A 115 -8.99 -1.35 -8.65
N TYR A 116 -9.24 -2.57 -9.13
CA TYR A 116 -9.76 -2.85 -10.47
C TYR A 116 -11.08 -2.12 -10.79
N LEU A 117 -11.93 -1.89 -9.79
CA LEU A 117 -13.22 -1.22 -10.01
C LEU A 117 -13.07 0.18 -10.61
N PHE A 118 -11.97 0.87 -10.32
CA PHE A 118 -11.68 2.21 -10.85
C PHE A 118 -10.67 2.21 -12.00
N ALA A 119 -10.29 1.05 -12.50
CA ALA A 119 -9.47 0.95 -13.72
C ALA A 119 -10.23 1.48 -14.95
N ASP A 120 -9.48 1.91 -15.97
CA ASP A 120 -10.03 2.46 -17.22
C ASP A 120 -10.49 1.40 -18.23
N THR A 121 -10.77 0.18 -17.78
CA THR A 121 -11.28 -0.90 -18.61
C THR A 121 -12.80 -0.80 -18.79
N ILE A 122 -13.32 -1.27 -19.93
CA ILE A 122 -14.77 -1.29 -20.21
C ILE A 122 -15.52 -2.07 -19.13
N LEU A 123 -14.99 -3.23 -18.73
CA LEU A 123 -15.59 -4.08 -17.72
C LEU A 123 -15.65 -3.38 -16.34
N ALA A 124 -14.58 -2.69 -15.94
CA ALA A 124 -14.58 -1.91 -14.70
C ALA A 124 -15.61 -0.78 -14.73
N LYS A 125 -15.77 -0.09 -15.86
CA LYS A 125 -16.80 0.95 -16.06
C LYS A 125 -18.22 0.39 -15.94
N ILE A 126 -18.49 -0.77 -16.54
CA ILE A 126 -19.79 -1.46 -16.44
C ILE A 126 -20.06 -1.86 -14.98
N LEU A 127 -19.13 -2.53 -14.32
CA LEU A 127 -19.26 -2.94 -12.92
C LEU A 127 -19.50 -1.75 -11.99
N ARG A 128 -18.78 -0.66 -12.21
CA ARG A 128 -18.93 0.59 -11.47
C ARG A 128 -20.35 1.16 -11.60
N ASN A 129 -20.90 1.18 -12.82
CA ASN A 129 -22.23 1.68 -13.07
C ASN A 129 -23.32 0.78 -12.46
N ILE A 130 -23.17 -0.53 -12.51
CA ILE A 130 -24.10 -1.49 -11.90
C ILE A 130 -24.09 -1.37 -10.37
N THR A 131 -22.92 -1.24 -9.75
CA THR A 131 -22.80 -1.23 -8.28
C THR A 131 -23.08 0.15 -7.67
N ARG A 132 -22.94 1.23 -8.45
CA ARG A 132 -23.09 2.61 -7.98
C ARG A 132 -24.43 2.91 -7.28
N PRO A 133 -25.61 2.51 -7.80
CA PRO A 133 -26.89 2.80 -7.13
C PRO A 133 -26.95 2.19 -5.73
N LEU A 134 -26.56 0.92 -5.58
CA LEU A 134 -26.55 0.24 -4.29
C LEU A 134 -25.59 0.93 -3.30
N ILE A 135 -24.39 1.26 -3.76
CA ILE A 135 -23.40 1.94 -2.93
C ILE A 135 -23.95 3.29 -2.47
N ARG A 136 -24.51 4.11 -3.37
CA ARG A 136 -25.06 5.42 -3.01
C ARG A 136 -26.18 5.37 -1.98
N VAL A 137 -27.01 4.34 -2.05
CA VAL A 137 -28.11 4.16 -1.08
C VAL A 137 -27.59 3.67 0.27
N ARG A 138 -26.59 2.78 0.28
CA ARG A 138 -26.20 2.06 1.48
C ARG A 138 -24.99 2.62 2.20
N ILE A 139 -24.09 3.34 1.51
CA ILE A 139 -22.81 3.74 2.07
C ILE A 139 -22.95 4.59 3.33
N ASN A 140 -23.83 5.59 3.31
CA ASN A 140 -24.02 6.52 4.43
C ASN A 140 -24.73 5.89 5.65
N SER A 141 -25.50 4.83 5.45
CA SER A 141 -26.16 4.10 6.54
C SER A 141 -25.36 2.93 7.09
N SER A 142 -24.41 2.44 6.30
CA SER A 142 -23.61 1.25 6.66
C SER A 142 -22.25 1.60 7.23
N ILE A 143 -21.67 2.75 6.83
CA ILE A 143 -20.29 3.14 7.14
C ILE A 143 -20.31 4.44 7.92
N ASP A 144 -19.67 4.45 9.08
CA ASP A 144 -19.60 5.62 9.96
C ASP A 144 -18.37 6.49 9.61
N TYR A 145 -17.26 5.87 9.19
CA TYR A 145 -16.02 6.58 8.92
C TYR A 145 -15.24 5.99 7.74
N LEU A 146 -14.74 6.85 6.85
CA LEU A 146 -13.86 6.44 5.75
C LEU A 146 -12.44 6.95 5.94
N ILE A 147 -11.46 6.09 5.69
CA ILE A 147 -10.04 6.41 5.72
C ILE A 147 -9.45 6.15 4.33
N PHE A 148 -8.73 7.13 3.82
CA PHE A 148 -8.00 7.04 2.56
C PHE A 148 -6.52 7.27 2.79
N GLN A 149 -5.69 6.81 1.86
CA GLN A 149 -4.25 7.02 1.92
C GLN A 149 -3.80 8.28 1.16
N ASN A 150 -4.64 8.82 0.27
CA ASN A 150 -4.39 10.05 -0.46
C ASN A 150 -5.71 10.74 -0.87
N ARG A 151 -5.59 12.04 -1.21
CA ARG A 151 -6.74 12.90 -1.56
C ARG A 151 -7.39 12.54 -2.89
N ASP A 152 -6.63 12.06 -3.88
CA ASP A 152 -7.19 11.71 -5.19
C ASP A 152 -8.14 10.51 -5.09
N ASN A 153 -7.72 9.45 -4.40
CA ASN A 153 -8.58 8.29 -4.16
C ASN A 153 -9.82 8.66 -3.33
N PHE A 154 -9.66 9.56 -2.34
CA PHE A 154 -10.77 10.10 -1.56
C PHE A 154 -11.78 10.80 -2.47
N GLN A 155 -11.35 11.77 -3.28
CA GLN A 155 -12.25 12.53 -4.15
C GLN A 155 -12.97 11.63 -5.17
N LYS A 156 -12.23 10.76 -5.86
CA LYS A 156 -12.81 9.81 -6.82
C LYS A 156 -13.86 8.89 -6.18
N PHE A 157 -13.62 8.43 -4.95
CA PHE A 157 -14.56 7.56 -4.27
C PHE A 157 -15.79 8.31 -3.76
N VAL A 158 -15.64 9.52 -3.23
CA VAL A 158 -16.75 10.36 -2.78
C VAL A 158 -17.67 10.73 -3.96
N ASP A 159 -17.11 11.13 -5.10
CA ASP A 159 -17.87 11.44 -6.32
C ASP A 159 -18.66 10.22 -6.82
N TYR A 160 -18.09 9.04 -6.68
CA TYR A 160 -18.73 7.79 -7.04
C TYR A 160 -19.86 7.42 -6.07
N SER A 161 -19.57 7.44 -4.76
CA SER A 161 -20.41 6.87 -3.71
C SER A 161 -21.42 7.85 -3.12
N ASN A 162 -21.19 9.16 -3.27
CA ASN A 162 -21.93 10.22 -2.58
C ASN A 162 -21.87 10.08 -1.04
N TYR A 163 -20.71 9.69 -0.53
CA TYR A 163 -20.47 9.55 0.91
C TYR A 163 -20.45 10.93 1.58
N LYS A 164 -21.10 11.06 2.74
CA LYS A 164 -21.31 12.33 3.45
C LYS A 164 -20.91 12.31 4.92
N ASN A 165 -20.60 11.13 5.47
CA ASN A 165 -20.19 11.01 6.86
C ASN A 165 -18.70 11.37 7.03
N ASN A 166 -18.16 11.17 8.24
CA ASN A 166 -16.80 11.54 8.59
C ASN A 166 -15.73 10.76 7.79
N SER A 167 -14.66 11.44 7.44
CA SER A 167 -13.54 10.85 6.73
C SER A 167 -12.24 11.59 7.03
N GLN A 168 -11.12 10.86 6.93
CA GLN A 168 -9.79 11.46 7.01
C GLN A 168 -8.78 10.74 6.11
N ILE A 169 -7.61 11.35 5.96
CA ILE A 169 -6.48 10.74 5.26
C ILE A 169 -5.47 10.28 6.29
N ILE A 170 -5.21 8.95 6.31
CA ILE A 170 -4.12 8.34 7.07
C ILE A 170 -3.19 7.67 6.06
N SER A 171 -2.02 8.23 5.88
CA SER A 171 -1.09 7.87 4.82
C SER A 171 -0.26 6.63 5.17
N GLY A 172 -0.65 5.49 4.63
CA GLY A 172 0.09 4.22 4.79
C GLY A 172 -0.38 3.36 5.95
N SER A 173 0.49 2.42 6.34
CA SER A 173 0.25 1.46 7.44
C SER A 173 1.27 1.58 8.57
N GLY A 174 2.13 2.57 8.49
CA GLY A 174 3.24 2.76 9.40
C GLY A 174 4.50 1.97 9.01
N LEU A 175 5.65 2.59 9.22
CA LEU A 175 6.97 2.01 9.05
C LEU A 175 7.56 1.65 10.42
N ASN A 176 7.87 0.38 10.64
CA ASN A 176 8.66 0.01 11.80
C ASN A 176 10.11 0.49 11.58
N THR A 177 10.50 1.51 12.32
CA THR A 177 11.80 2.18 12.14
C THR A 177 12.93 1.57 12.97
N THR A 178 12.64 0.62 13.87
CA THR A 178 13.62 0.11 14.85
C THR A 178 14.64 -0.84 14.24
N GLU A 179 14.31 -1.50 13.13
CA GLU A 179 15.12 -2.55 12.52
C GLU A 179 15.76 -2.13 11.19
N PHE A 180 15.64 -0.83 10.81
CA PHE A 180 16.15 -0.34 9.54
C PHE A 180 17.66 -0.04 9.59
N ASN A 181 18.40 -0.64 8.68
CA ASN A 181 19.73 -0.14 8.35
C ASN A 181 19.62 1.19 7.62
N THR A 182 20.44 2.16 8.02
CA THR A 182 20.45 3.49 7.44
C THR A 182 21.87 3.93 7.04
N LYS A 183 21.97 4.84 6.06
CA LYS A 183 23.22 5.44 5.65
C LYS A 183 23.10 6.96 5.58
N ASN A 184 24.26 7.64 5.62
CA ASN A 184 24.37 9.10 5.58
C ASN A 184 25.37 9.58 4.49
N THR A 185 25.70 8.70 3.55
CA THR A 185 26.61 9.00 2.43
C THR A 185 26.19 8.20 1.21
N PHE A 186 26.50 8.68 0.03
CA PHE A 186 26.33 7.95 -1.22
C PHE A 186 27.67 7.34 -1.68
N ASN A 187 27.59 6.22 -2.37
CA ASN A 187 28.76 5.57 -2.94
C ASN A 187 29.37 6.41 -4.09
N GLU A 188 30.62 6.20 -4.41
CA GLU A 188 31.25 6.78 -5.61
C GLU A 188 30.60 6.16 -6.87
N ASN A 189 30.57 4.84 -6.96
CA ASN A 189 29.79 4.11 -7.96
C ASN A 189 28.35 3.98 -7.44
N ILE A 190 27.42 4.66 -8.11
CA ILE A 190 26.02 4.79 -7.70
C ILE A 190 25.26 3.50 -7.98
N LYS A 191 24.64 2.95 -6.97
CA LYS A 191 23.77 1.77 -7.02
C LYS A 191 22.32 2.19 -7.15
N VAL A 192 21.75 1.96 -8.32
CA VAL A 192 20.37 2.29 -8.66
C VAL A 192 19.48 1.07 -8.48
N ILE A 193 18.38 1.18 -7.75
CA ILE A 193 17.49 0.04 -7.48
C ILE A 193 16.04 0.32 -7.87
N PHE A 194 15.38 -0.71 -8.41
CA PHE A 194 13.94 -0.84 -8.49
C PHE A 194 13.48 -1.89 -7.47
N VAL A 195 12.44 -1.56 -6.69
CA VAL A 195 11.87 -2.51 -5.73
C VAL A 195 10.36 -2.59 -5.90
N GLY A 196 9.85 -3.77 -6.26
CA GLY A 196 8.42 -3.97 -6.42
C GLY A 196 8.07 -5.21 -7.23
N ARG A 197 6.77 -5.48 -7.36
CA ARG A 197 6.32 -6.53 -8.30
C ARG A 197 6.69 -6.15 -9.72
N LEU A 198 7.17 -7.11 -10.51
CA LEU A 198 7.63 -6.88 -11.87
C LEU A 198 6.41 -6.76 -12.81
N MET A 199 5.76 -5.61 -12.77
CA MET A 199 4.50 -5.33 -13.46
C MET A 199 4.58 -4.00 -14.22
N ARG A 200 3.80 -3.90 -15.32
CA ARG A 200 3.69 -2.68 -16.13
C ARG A 200 3.28 -1.47 -15.27
N GLU A 201 2.28 -1.62 -14.39
CA GLU A 201 1.81 -0.52 -13.53
C GLU A 201 2.86 -0.04 -12.53
N LYS A 202 3.90 -0.84 -12.26
CA LYS A 202 5.03 -0.46 -11.42
C LYS A 202 6.17 0.19 -12.20
N GLY A 203 6.04 0.27 -13.53
CA GLY A 203 7.02 0.92 -14.39
C GLY A 203 8.28 0.09 -14.65
N ILE A 204 8.16 -1.25 -14.64
CA ILE A 204 9.32 -2.12 -14.88
C ILE A 204 9.95 -1.88 -16.25
N TYR A 205 9.15 -1.60 -17.29
CA TYR A 205 9.68 -1.39 -18.65
C TYR A 205 10.41 -0.04 -18.77
N GLU A 206 9.91 1.00 -18.10
CA GLU A 206 10.58 2.30 -17.99
C GLU A 206 11.92 2.16 -17.27
N TYR A 207 11.96 1.39 -16.18
CA TYR A 207 13.20 1.11 -15.47
C TYR A 207 14.23 0.38 -16.37
N LEU A 208 13.78 -0.62 -17.12
CA LEU A 208 14.64 -1.36 -18.05
C LEU A 208 15.18 -0.45 -19.18
N ASP A 209 14.35 0.45 -19.72
CA ASP A 209 14.78 1.43 -20.72
C ASP A 209 15.80 2.41 -20.14
N ILE A 210 15.57 2.94 -18.94
CA ILE A 210 16.53 3.81 -18.24
C ILE A 210 17.86 3.08 -18.04
N ALA A 211 17.85 1.87 -17.49
CA ALA A 211 19.06 1.10 -17.25
C ALA A 211 19.85 0.84 -18.54
N ASN A 212 19.15 0.58 -19.66
CA ASN A 212 19.79 0.35 -20.96
C ASN A 212 20.45 1.63 -21.52
N ARG A 213 19.93 2.83 -21.23
CA ARG A 213 20.55 4.10 -21.64
C ARG A 213 21.87 4.35 -20.93
N PHE A 214 22.05 3.84 -19.74
CA PHE A 214 23.28 3.96 -18.95
C PHE A 214 24.18 2.73 -19.02
N ARG A 215 23.97 1.80 -19.95
CA ARG A 215 24.72 0.54 -20.04
C ARG A 215 26.24 0.69 -20.17
N ASP A 216 26.69 1.80 -20.74
CA ASP A 216 28.11 2.09 -20.97
C ASP A 216 28.71 3.02 -19.89
N ASN A 217 27.96 3.35 -18.85
CA ASN A 217 28.37 4.21 -17.74
C ASN A 217 28.88 3.36 -16.56
N GLU A 218 30.19 3.28 -16.40
CA GLU A 218 30.83 2.48 -15.33
C GLU A 218 30.60 3.02 -13.91
N ASN A 219 30.09 4.25 -13.76
CA ASN A 219 29.77 4.85 -12.46
C ASN A 219 28.38 4.53 -11.96
N LEU A 220 27.57 3.76 -12.72
CA LEU A 220 26.22 3.35 -12.37
C LEU A 220 26.06 1.84 -12.44
N THR A 221 25.41 1.26 -11.44
CA THR A 221 25.06 -0.16 -11.44
C THR A 221 23.57 -0.29 -11.11
N PHE A 222 22.84 -1.06 -11.92
CA PHE A 222 21.39 -1.21 -11.82
C PHE A 222 20.99 -2.54 -11.20
N PHE A 223 20.00 -2.48 -10.30
CA PHE A 223 19.49 -3.63 -9.52
C PHE A 223 17.97 -3.68 -9.58
N ILE A 224 17.41 -4.88 -9.64
CA ILE A 224 15.97 -5.12 -9.55
C ILE A 224 15.68 -6.09 -8.41
N ALA A 225 14.81 -5.70 -7.48
CA ALA A 225 14.30 -6.54 -6.42
C ALA A 225 12.78 -6.71 -6.52
N GLY A 226 12.31 -7.96 -6.41
CA GLY A 226 10.90 -8.33 -6.46
C GLY A 226 10.63 -9.53 -7.35
N LYS A 227 9.37 -9.94 -7.42
CA LYS A 227 8.95 -11.10 -8.21
C LYS A 227 7.89 -10.74 -9.25
N PRO A 228 7.85 -11.45 -10.38
CA PRO A 228 6.71 -11.39 -11.29
C PRO A 228 5.46 -11.97 -10.61
N ASP A 229 4.29 -11.56 -11.09
CA ASP A 229 2.97 -12.07 -10.68
C ASP A 229 2.30 -12.68 -11.91
N PHE A 230 2.80 -13.85 -12.36
CA PHE A 230 2.41 -14.48 -13.63
C PHE A 230 0.89 -14.75 -13.76
N GLY A 231 0.12 -14.74 -12.66
CA GLY A 231 -1.34 -14.77 -12.68
C GLY A 231 -1.99 -13.44 -13.06
N ASN A 232 -1.23 -12.37 -13.16
CA ASN A 232 -1.69 -11.03 -13.49
C ASN A 232 -1.29 -10.64 -14.91
N LYS A 233 -2.25 -10.19 -15.73
CA LYS A 233 -2.02 -9.80 -17.13
C LYS A 233 -1.05 -8.62 -17.31
N SER A 234 -0.82 -7.85 -16.27
CA SER A 234 0.13 -6.73 -16.27
C SER A 234 1.53 -7.11 -15.84
N SER A 235 1.75 -8.34 -15.39
CA SER A 235 3.07 -8.86 -15.07
C SER A 235 3.92 -9.01 -16.33
N ILE A 236 5.23 -8.92 -16.18
CA ILE A 236 6.14 -9.39 -17.24
C ILE A 236 5.87 -10.87 -17.52
N SER A 237 6.05 -11.29 -18.77
CA SER A 237 5.93 -12.70 -19.18
C SER A 237 7.08 -13.54 -18.64
N GLU A 238 6.92 -14.87 -18.64
CA GLU A 238 8.00 -15.80 -18.27
C GLU A 238 9.24 -15.62 -19.17
N ARG A 239 9.02 -15.35 -20.45
CA ARG A 239 10.11 -15.08 -21.40
C ARG A 239 10.88 -13.82 -21.03
N GLU A 240 10.19 -12.69 -20.81
CA GLU A 240 10.82 -11.42 -20.42
C GLU A 240 11.52 -11.55 -19.06
N PHE A 241 10.97 -12.34 -18.15
CA PHE A 241 11.61 -12.61 -16.86
C PHE A 241 12.93 -13.40 -17.03
N HIS A 242 12.94 -14.40 -17.90
CA HIS A 242 14.16 -15.15 -18.22
C HIS A 242 15.21 -14.26 -18.91
N GLU A 243 14.79 -13.37 -19.80
CA GLU A 243 15.68 -12.39 -20.44
C GLU A 243 16.26 -11.42 -19.40
N LEU A 244 15.46 -10.96 -18.42
CA LEU A 244 15.91 -10.12 -17.32
C LEU A 244 16.96 -10.82 -16.45
N GLN A 245 16.74 -12.10 -16.09
CA GLN A 245 17.69 -12.85 -15.26
C GLN A 245 19.06 -13.05 -15.94
N ASN A 246 19.10 -13.01 -17.26
CA ASN A 246 20.32 -13.14 -18.06
C ASN A 246 20.90 -11.78 -18.52
N ASN A 247 20.32 -10.66 -18.08
CA ASN A 247 20.78 -9.34 -18.44
C ASN A 247 22.12 -9.03 -17.76
N LYS A 248 23.13 -8.64 -18.55
CA LYS A 248 24.47 -8.35 -18.02
C LYS A 248 24.59 -6.96 -17.39
N ASN A 249 23.66 -6.05 -17.70
CA ASN A 249 23.68 -4.66 -17.25
C ASN A 249 22.82 -4.45 -16.00
N ILE A 250 22.02 -5.45 -15.59
CA ILE A 250 21.09 -5.35 -14.47
C ILE A 250 21.23 -6.58 -13.59
N SER A 251 21.46 -6.39 -12.31
CA SER A 251 21.51 -7.48 -11.33
C SER A 251 20.11 -7.75 -10.77
N TYR A 252 19.52 -8.90 -11.11
CA TYR A 252 18.27 -9.35 -10.51
C TYR A 252 18.53 -10.05 -9.17
N LEU A 253 17.88 -9.55 -8.10
CA LEU A 253 18.13 -9.95 -6.72
C LEU A 253 17.07 -10.91 -6.14
N GLY A 254 15.93 -11.07 -6.84
CA GLY A 254 14.78 -11.73 -6.21
C GLY A 254 14.11 -10.84 -5.17
N GLU A 255 13.54 -11.44 -4.13
CA GLU A 255 13.01 -10.67 -2.98
C GLU A 255 14.15 -10.37 -2.01
N ILE A 256 14.20 -9.15 -1.50
CA ILE A 256 15.18 -8.68 -0.53
C ILE A 256 14.53 -8.36 0.82
N ASP A 257 15.31 -8.41 1.88
CA ASP A 257 14.94 -7.82 3.18
C ASP A 257 15.15 -6.29 3.09
N VAL A 258 14.08 -5.59 2.78
CA VAL A 258 14.08 -4.14 2.56
C VAL A 258 14.66 -3.39 3.77
N GLN A 259 14.38 -3.83 5.00
CA GLN A 259 14.86 -3.18 6.22
C GLN A 259 16.37 -3.28 6.37
N LYS A 260 16.96 -4.39 5.96
CA LYS A 260 18.39 -4.65 6.09
C LYS A 260 19.20 -4.23 4.88
N GLU A 261 18.61 -4.32 3.68
CA GLU A 261 19.38 -4.24 2.44
C GLU A 261 19.28 -2.90 1.72
N LEU A 262 18.19 -2.14 1.90
CA LEU A 262 18.00 -0.87 1.17
C LEU A 262 19.17 0.12 1.34
N ALA A 263 19.75 0.22 2.52
CA ALA A 263 20.89 1.11 2.77
C ALA A 263 22.14 0.81 1.93
N ASN A 264 22.19 -0.34 1.23
CA ASN A 264 23.26 -0.68 0.29
C ASN A 264 23.17 0.04 -1.06
N TYR A 265 22.03 0.68 -1.36
CA TYR A 265 21.74 1.36 -2.63
C TYR A 265 21.70 2.87 -2.44
N ASP A 266 21.86 3.63 -3.53
CA ASP A 266 21.98 5.09 -3.49
C ASP A 266 20.73 5.78 -4.04
N LEU A 267 20.14 5.20 -5.06
CA LEU A 267 19.04 5.80 -5.81
C LEU A 267 17.93 4.78 -6.06
N LEU A 268 16.73 5.10 -5.60
CA LEU A 268 15.52 4.35 -5.97
C LEU A 268 14.89 5.00 -7.20
N LEU A 269 14.59 4.21 -8.24
CA LEU A 269 13.71 4.65 -9.32
C LEU A 269 12.34 3.99 -9.16
N GLN A 270 11.30 4.80 -9.10
CA GLN A 270 9.92 4.31 -9.00
C GLN A 270 9.03 4.93 -10.09
N PRO A 271 9.11 4.46 -11.33
CA PRO A 271 8.32 4.95 -12.45
C PRO A 271 6.90 4.33 -12.46
N SER A 272 6.26 4.21 -11.29
CA SER A 272 4.92 3.63 -11.16
C SER A 272 3.86 4.53 -11.75
N TYR A 273 2.87 3.95 -12.44
CA TYR A 273 1.72 4.66 -12.99
C TYR A 273 0.61 4.89 -11.96
N HIS A 274 0.50 4.00 -10.97
CA HIS A 274 -0.53 4.06 -9.94
C HIS A 274 -0.02 3.57 -8.59
N GLU A 275 -0.18 4.39 -7.56
CA GLU A 275 0.06 4.05 -6.16
C GLU A 275 -1.05 4.61 -5.28
N GLY A 276 -1.50 3.83 -4.30
CA GLY A 276 -2.34 4.35 -3.23
C GLY A 276 -1.52 5.16 -2.25
N PHE A 277 -0.42 4.56 -1.80
CA PHE A 277 0.64 5.14 -0.99
C PHE A 277 1.91 4.31 -1.20
N SER A 278 3.00 4.95 -1.55
CA SER A 278 4.24 4.22 -1.85
C SER A 278 5.02 3.91 -0.58
N ARG A 279 4.87 2.68 -0.09
CA ARG A 279 5.63 2.20 1.07
C ARG A 279 7.13 2.21 0.79
N ILE A 280 7.56 1.77 -0.40
CA ILE A 280 8.98 1.71 -0.73
C ILE A 280 9.65 3.09 -0.76
N LEU A 281 8.92 4.17 -1.05
CA LEU A 281 9.47 5.53 -0.96
C LEU A 281 9.80 5.88 0.49
N ILE A 282 8.89 5.68 1.44
CA ILE A 282 9.17 5.99 2.84
C ILE A 282 10.29 5.11 3.41
N GLU A 283 10.35 3.85 3.01
CA GLU A 283 11.42 2.91 3.37
C GLU A 283 12.77 3.37 2.82
N SER A 284 12.82 3.77 1.55
CA SER A 284 14.03 4.25 0.90
C SER A 284 14.55 5.57 1.49
N ILE A 285 13.67 6.54 1.67
CA ILE A 285 14.03 7.83 2.28
C ILE A 285 14.56 7.61 3.71
N TYR A 286 13.89 6.75 4.49
CA TYR A 286 14.34 6.42 5.85
C TYR A 286 15.72 5.75 5.85
N ALA A 287 15.96 4.81 4.92
CA ALA A 287 17.25 4.14 4.75
C ALA A 287 18.37 5.08 4.26
N GLY A 288 18.03 6.25 3.71
CA GLY A 288 18.99 7.19 3.12
C GLY A 288 19.22 6.96 1.62
N VAL A 289 18.25 6.36 0.92
CA VAL A 289 18.26 6.15 -0.54
C VAL A 289 17.46 7.27 -1.18
N TYR A 290 18.10 8.07 -2.04
CA TYR A 290 17.46 9.17 -2.76
C TYR A 290 16.43 8.62 -3.77
N CYS A 291 15.34 9.33 -4.01
CA CYS A 291 14.24 8.79 -4.79
C CYS A 291 13.93 9.60 -6.04
N LEU A 292 13.90 8.96 -7.21
CA LEU A 292 13.27 9.51 -8.40
C LEU A 292 11.95 8.76 -8.64
N ALA A 293 10.84 9.47 -8.59
CA ALA A 293 9.51 8.85 -8.62
C ALA A 293 8.57 9.60 -9.56
N ASN A 294 7.64 8.88 -10.19
CA ASN A 294 6.63 9.51 -11.03
C ASN A 294 5.74 10.45 -10.21
N ASN A 295 5.39 11.60 -10.78
CA ASN A 295 4.55 12.64 -10.14
C ASN A 295 3.08 12.20 -10.08
N ILE A 296 2.77 11.28 -9.16
CA ILE A 296 1.41 10.80 -8.88
C ILE A 296 1.08 10.95 -7.39
N TYR A 297 -0.22 11.04 -7.06
CA TYR A 297 -0.69 11.36 -5.72
C TYR A 297 -0.13 10.47 -4.61
N GLY A 298 0.02 9.18 -4.84
CA GLY A 298 0.55 8.23 -3.83
C GLY A 298 2.05 8.36 -3.55
N MET A 299 2.77 9.22 -4.28
CA MET A 299 4.21 9.46 -4.16
C MET A 299 4.53 10.93 -3.93
N LYS A 300 3.76 11.83 -4.55
CA LYS A 300 3.98 13.29 -4.55
C LYS A 300 4.15 13.85 -3.14
N GLU A 301 3.20 13.60 -2.25
CA GLU A 301 3.23 14.14 -0.88
C GLU A 301 4.46 13.68 -0.09
N ILE A 302 4.91 12.46 -0.30
CA ILE A 302 6.09 11.90 0.38
C ILE A 302 7.36 12.65 -0.05
N ILE A 303 7.57 12.81 -1.36
CA ILE A 303 8.74 13.48 -1.92
C ILE A 303 8.73 14.97 -1.55
N GLU A 304 7.60 15.67 -1.72
CA GLU A 304 7.49 17.10 -1.39
C GLU A 304 7.74 17.39 0.09
N LYS A 305 7.19 16.55 0.99
CA LYS A 305 7.42 16.74 2.44
C LYS A 305 8.85 16.41 2.87
N SER A 306 9.42 15.34 2.35
CA SER A 306 10.77 14.90 2.75
C SER A 306 11.89 15.71 2.11
N ASN A 307 11.63 16.32 0.96
CA ASN A 307 12.63 16.96 0.10
C ASN A 307 13.85 16.05 -0.18
N PHE A 308 13.59 14.72 -0.32
CA PHE A 308 14.64 13.72 -0.51
C PHE A 308 14.36 12.88 -1.76
N GLY A 309 14.19 13.59 -2.87
CA GLY A 309 13.89 13.00 -4.17
C GLY A 309 13.36 14.04 -5.16
N ILE A 310 13.13 13.57 -6.38
CA ILE A 310 12.58 14.36 -7.49
C ILE A 310 11.34 13.68 -8.03
N LEU A 311 10.36 14.47 -8.42
CA LEU A 311 9.15 14.02 -9.08
C LEU A 311 9.29 14.17 -10.59
N ILE A 312 9.12 13.07 -11.31
CA ILE A 312 9.20 12.99 -12.77
C ILE A 312 7.79 13.03 -13.36
N ASN A 313 7.57 13.83 -14.38
CA ASN A 313 6.26 13.95 -14.99
C ASN A 313 6.05 12.89 -16.07
N ASN A 314 4.81 12.35 -16.13
CA ASN A 314 4.36 11.44 -17.19
C ASN A 314 5.25 10.19 -17.42
N ASN A 315 6.02 9.76 -16.42
CA ASN A 315 7.00 8.67 -16.55
C ASN A 315 8.01 8.90 -17.70
N ASP A 316 8.41 10.14 -17.93
CA ASP A 316 9.34 10.47 -19.00
C ASP A 316 10.73 9.91 -18.71
N VAL A 317 11.12 8.88 -19.46
CA VAL A 317 12.42 8.22 -19.34
C VAL A 317 13.60 9.19 -19.55
N LYS A 318 13.42 10.22 -20.40
CA LYS A 318 14.47 11.25 -20.60
C LYS A 318 14.60 12.17 -19.40
N GLU A 319 13.49 12.50 -18.74
CA GLU A 319 13.51 13.27 -17.49
C GLU A 319 14.20 12.47 -16.39
N PHE A 320 13.92 11.16 -16.26
CA PHE A 320 14.68 10.28 -15.36
C PHE A 320 16.20 10.29 -15.67
N GLU A 321 16.59 10.21 -16.93
CA GLU A 321 17.98 10.25 -17.36
C GLU A 321 18.67 11.57 -16.94
N ILE A 322 18.01 12.70 -17.16
CA ILE A 322 18.51 14.03 -16.74
C ILE A 322 18.69 14.08 -15.22
N GLU A 323 17.69 13.62 -14.46
CA GLU A 323 17.72 13.72 -13.00
C GLU A 323 18.69 12.72 -12.36
N ILE A 324 18.98 11.58 -12.99
CA ILE A 324 20.09 10.70 -12.57
C ILE A 324 21.43 11.41 -12.71
N ASN A 325 21.69 12.10 -13.83
CA ASN A 325 22.93 12.86 -14.03
C ASN A 325 23.03 14.02 -13.03
N ASN A 326 21.95 14.77 -12.83
CA ASN A 326 21.88 15.84 -11.82
C ASN A 326 22.17 15.32 -10.40
N PHE A 327 21.63 14.16 -10.05
CA PHE A 327 21.91 13.51 -8.77
C PHE A 327 23.39 13.15 -8.63
N MET A 328 24.02 12.58 -9.64
CA MET A 328 25.44 12.21 -9.63
C MET A 328 26.34 13.43 -9.38
N GLU A 329 26.02 14.57 -9.97
CA GLU A 329 26.77 15.81 -9.82
C GLU A 329 26.58 16.46 -8.44
N ASN A 330 25.35 16.41 -7.90
CA ASN A 330 24.95 17.20 -6.74
C ASN A 330 24.80 16.37 -5.44
N LYS A 331 25.02 15.07 -5.46
CA LYS A 331 24.79 14.14 -4.32
C LYS A 331 25.48 14.57 -3.02
N LYS A 332 26.60 15.28 -3.09
CA LYS A 332 27.35 15.75 -1.91
C LYS A 332 26.60 16.82 -1.10
N ASN A 333 25.62 17.49 -1.70
CA ASN A 333 24.84 18.56 -1.07
C ASN A 333 23.55 18.04 -0.40
N ILE A 334 23.23 16.76 -0.55
CA ILE A 334 22.01 16.15 -0.02
C ILE A 334 22.19 15.83 1.46
N THR A 335 21.21 16.25 2.28
CA THR A 335 21.19 16.02 3.72
C THR A 335 20.17 14.95 4.08
N PHE A 336 20.51 14.03 5.00
CA PHE A 336 19.73 12.84 5.31
C PHE A 336 18.79 13.03 6.52
N ASP A 337 19.25 13.75 7.55
CA ASP A 337 18.58 13.76 8.86
C ASP A 337 17.20 14.41 8.82
N SER A 338 17.05 15.52 8.08
CA SER A 338 15.76 16.19 7.93
C SER A 338 14.72 15.27 7.28
N ALA A 339 15.09 14.61 6.19
CA ALA A 339 14.22 13.69 5.48
C ALA A 339 13.81 12.48 6.34
N ARG A 340 14.77 11.89 7.04
CA ARG A 340 14.53 10.77 7.96
C ARG A 340 13.61 11.17 9.10
N ASN A 341 13.80 12.36 9.67
CA ASN A 341 12.92 12.88 10.71
C ASN A 341 11.48 13.08 10.22
N ILE A 342 11.31 13.59 9.00
CA ILE A 342 9.97 13.72 8.37
C ILE A 342 9.31 12.35 8.24
N ILE A 343 10.03 11.33 7.78
CA ILE A 343 9.46 9.96 7.68
C ILE A 343 9.09 9.44 9.06
N LYS A 344 9.96 9.57 10.05
CA LYS A 344 9.72 9.12 11.42
C LYS A 344 8.50 9.79 12.05
N THR A 345 8.37 11.10 11.89
CA THR A 345 7.29 11.87 12.52
C THR A 345 5.94 11.62 11.87
N ASN A 346 5.89 11.44 10.54
CA ASN A 346 4.61 11.38 9.82
C ASN A 346 4.19 9.97 9.44
N TYR A 347 5.14 9.04 9.28
CA TYR A 347 4.87 7.73 8.65
C TYR A 347 5.42 6.54 9.46
N SER A 348 5.96 6.77 10.68
CA SER A 348 6.35 5.65 11.54
C SER A 348 5.14 4.85 12.01
N LEU A 349 5.37 3.63 12.46
CA LEU A 349 4.34 2.76 13.00
C LEU A 349 3.65 3.43 14.21
N GLU A 350 4.43 4.08 15.07
CA GLU A 350 3.93 4.82 16.23
C GLU A 350 3.01 5.95 15.82
N ALA A 351 3.45 6.79 14.86
CA ALA A 351 2.67 7.94 14.39
C ALA A 351 1.35 7.52 13.72
N ILE A 352 1.38 6.48 12.91
CA ILE A 352 0.18 5.97 12.24
C ILE A 352 -0.74 5.24 13.21
N SER A 353 -0.20 4.41 14.11
CA SER A 353 -1.00 3.70 15.11
C SER A 353 -1.68 4.65 16.09
N GLN A 354 -1.01 5.76 16.45
CA GLN A 354 -1.60 6.78 17.30
C GLN A 354 -2.81 7.44 16.66
N GLN A 355 -2.77 7.76 15.36
CA GLN A 355 -3.93 8.32 14.63
C GLN A 355 -5.12 7.34 14.63
N PHE A 356 -4.86 6.03 14.45
CA PHE A 356 -5.92 5.02 14.53
C PHE A 356 -6.45 4.86 15.95
N LYS A 357 -5.58 4.92 16.96
CA LYS A 357 -5.96 4.85 18.38
C LYS A 357 -6.90 5.98 18.75
N GLU A 358 -6.57 7.21 18.39
CA GLU A 358 -7.39 8.39 18.61
C GLU A 358 -8.76 8.25 17.94
N LEU A 359 -8.79 7.83 16.67
CA LEU A 359 -10.04 7.59 15.96
C LEU A 359 -10.91 6.51 16.62
N TYR A 360 -10.31 5.41 17.11
CA TYR A 360 -11.09 4.36 17.77
C TYR A 360 -11.71 4.85 19.07
N TYR A 361 -11.02 5.67 19.85
CA TYR A 361 -11.60 6.29 21.05
C TYR A 361 -12.69 7.30 20.70
N GLU A 362 -12.48 8.19 19.72
CA GLU A 362 -13.50 9.15 19.25
C GLU A 362 -14.82 8.48 18.88
N LEU A 363 -14.76 7.29 18.28
CA LEU A 363 -15.97 6.58 17.85
C LEU A 363 -16.70 5.83 18.98
N THR A 364 -16.12 5.73 20.16
CA THR A 364 -16.72 5.07 21.33
C THR A 364 -17.30 6.06 22.35
N GLU A 365 -16.98 7.33 22.22
CA GLU A 365 -17.63 8.42 22.95
C GLU A 365 -18.97 8.80 22.29
#